data_07ba3b1e0c2130038a810849f2a28897
#
_entry.id   07ba3b1e0c2130038a810849f2a28897
#
_cell.length_a   1.000
_cell.length_b   1.000
_cell.length_c   1.000
_cell.angle_alpha   90.00
_cell.angle_beta   90.00
_cell.angle_gamma   90.00
#
_symmetry.space_group_name_H-M   'P 1'
#
loop_
_entity.id
_entity.type
_entity.pdbx_description
1 polymer ?
#
loop_
_entity_poly.entity_id
_entity_poly.type
_entity_poly.pdbx_seq_one_letter_code
_entity_poly.pdbx_strand_id
1 'polypeptide(L)'
;LCKYVVLCKIMNTIAPVATPRIDPKDGGVAGAGQFQVPYGVGYTSQSHGFNMRRYMWRYGITEEQMAWVALVAREHALMNPRAFQKTPLTMQDYLASRFIAEPVRLYDCDIPVNVTNAYVMTTEDRAKALKRRPVYLIAWAETPGGMRIPDHLQGEHLEGPSPIANI
;
A
#
# COMPACT_ATOMS: atom_id res chain seq x y z
N LEU A 1 31.14 -10.64 8.01
CA LEU A 1 30.30 -9.67 7.35
C LEU A 1 29.88 -10.17 5.97
N CYS A 2 28.60 -10.06 5.65
CA CYS A 2 28.04 -10.56 4.41
C CYS A 2 28.45 -9.69 3.22
N LYS A 3 28.83 -10.32 2.10
CA LYS A 3 29.21 -9.60 0.86
C LYS A 3 28.00 -9.31 -0.03
N TYR A 4 26.97 -10.14 0.06
CA TYR A 4 25.71 -10.04 -0.67
C TYR A 4 24.55 -10.36 0.26
N VAL A 5 23.48 -9.62 0.13
CA VAL A 5 22.23 -9.86 0.85
C VAL A 5 21.13 -10.06 -0.19
N VAL A 6 20.37 -11.12 -0.06
CA VAL A 6 19.19 -11.37 -0.88
C VAL A 6 17.96 -11.07 -0.03
N LEU A 7 17.17 -10.10 -0.46
CA LEU A 7 15.86 -9.79 0.08
C LEU A 7 14.82 -10.42 -0.84
N CYS A 8 13.96 -11.26 -0.29
CA CYS A 8 12.91 -11.91 -1.05
C CYS A 8 11.57 -11.71 -0.35
N LYS A 9 10.57 -11.25 -1.08
CA LYS A 9 9.19 -11.18 -0.63
C LYS A 9 8.32 -12.02 -1.54
N ILE A 10 7.65 -13.01 -0.95
CA ILE A 10 6.71 -13.88 -1.64
C ILE A 10 5.32 -13.52 -1.15
N MET A 11 4.42 -13.22 -2.08
CA MET A 11 3.00 -13.00 -1.79
C MET A 11 2.19 -14.07 -2.52
N ASN A 12 1.44 -14.85 -1.76
CA ASN A 12 0.47 -15.79 -2.29
C ASN A 12 -0.92 -15.32 -1.85
N THR A 13 -1.58 -14.55 -2.70
CA THR A 13 -2.88 -13.93 -2.41
C THR A 13 -4.04 -14.68 -3.04
N ILE A 14 -3.78 -15.76 -3.80
CA ILE A 14 -4.83 -16.61 -4.38
C ILE A 14 -5.36 -17.62 -3.35
N ALA A 15 -4.58 -17.94 -2.32
CA ALA A 15 -5.17 -18.57 -1.14
C ALA A 15 -6.24 -17.61 -0.61
N PRO A 16 -7.42 -18.12 -0.20
CA PRO A 16 -8.42 -17.26 0.41
C PRO A 16 -7.69 -16.46 1.49
N VAL A 17 -7.53 -15.15 1.25
CA VAL A 17 -7.01 -14.25 2.27
C VAL A 17 -7.90 -14.56 3.45
N ALA A 18 -7.34 -15.18 4.45
CA ALA A 18 -8.00 -15.28 5.72
C ALA A 18 -8.16 -13.84 6.18
N THR A 19 -9.24 -13.21 5.67
CA THR A 19 -9.79 -12.09 6.42
C THR A 19 -9.80 -12.60 7.83
N PRO A 20 -9.31 -11.86 8.81
CA PRO A 20 -9.52 -12.22 10.18
C PRO A 20 -11.04 -12.41 10.31
N ARG A 21 -11.50 -13.61 10.03
CA ARG A 21 -12.83 -14.02 10.40
C ARG A 21 -12.74 -13.95 11.89
N ILE A 22 -13.34 -12.92 12.42
CA ILE A 22 -13.70 -12.91 13.82
C ILE A 22 -14.70 -14.04 13.92
N ASP A 23 -14.19 -15.22 14.23
CA ASP A 23 -15.08 -16.32 14.59
C ASP A 23 -15.67 -15.91 15.92
N PRO A 24 -16.99 -15.74 16.04
CA PRO A 24 -17.63 -15.46 17.32
C PRO A 24 -17.26 -16.50 18.41
N LYS A 25 -16.75 -17.66 17.98
CA LYS A 25 -16.27 -18.73 18.86
C LYS A 25 -14.90 -18.46 19.48
N ASP A 26 -14.11 -17.54 18.91
CA ASP A 26 -12.76 -17.20 19.39
C ASP A 26 -12.78 -16.12 20.49
N GLY A 27 -13.90 -15.90 21.13
CA GLY A 27 -13.98 -15.08 22.35
C GLY A 27 -13.96 -13.57 22.14
N GLY A 28 -14.14 -13.10 20.93
CA GLY A 28 -14.28 -11.67 20.62
C GLY A 28 -12.98 -11.01 20.18
N VAL A 29 -13.11 -9.76 19.79
CA VAL A 29 -12.00 -8.94 19.31
C VAL A 29 -11.22 -8.37 20.48
N ALA A 30 -9.92 -8.60 20.53
CA ALA A 30 -9.03 -8.05 21.55
C ALA A 30 -8.18 -6.89 21.02
N GLY A 31 -7.63 -6.07 21.90
CA GLY A 31 -6.76 -4.96 21.56
C GLY A 31 -7.46 -3.86 20.76
N ALA A 32 -6.76 -3.23 19.83
CA ALA A 32 -7.30 -2.12 19.02
C ALA A 32 -8.48 -2.55 18.13
N GLY A 33 -8.58 -3.83 17.76
CA GLY A 33 -9.66 -4.37 16.94
C GLY A 33 -11.04 -4.20 17.56
N GLN A 34 -11.14 -4.18 18.90
CA GLN A 34 -12.41 -3.98 19.61
C GLN A 34 -13.07 -2.61 19.32
N PHE A 35 -12.28 -1.64 18.90
CA PHE A 35 -12.76 -0.30 18.55
C PHE A 35 -13.04 -0.12 17.06
N GLN A 36 -12.83 -1.15 16.26
CA GLN A 36 -12.96 -1.08 14.80
C GLN A 36 -13.98 -2.07 14.27
N VAL A 37 -13.81 -3.31 14.62
CA VAL A 37 -14.60 -4.41 14.07
C VAL A 37 -16.10 -4.30 14.38
N PRO A 38 -16.55 -3.91 15.58
CA PRO A 38 -17.97 -3.69 15.84
C PRO A 38 -18.60 -2.63 14.95
N TYR A 39 -17.79 -1.72 14.39
CA TYR A 39 -18.21 -0.67 13.46
C TYR A 39 -18.02 -1.06 11.99
N GLY A 40 -17.74 -2.32 11.71
CA GLY A 40 -17.60 -2.83 10.35
C GLY A 40 -16.23 -2.61 9.71
N VAL A 41 -15.23 -2.18 10.46
CA VAL A 41 -13.85 -1.97 9.96
C VAL A 41 -13.08 -3.26 10.08
N GLY A 42 -13.13 -4.10 9.04
CA GLY A 42 -12.46 -5.40 9.00
C GLY A 42 -11.42 -5.56 7.90
N TYR A 43 -11.30 -4.58 7.00
CA TYR A 43 -10.44 -4.64 5.83
C TYR A 43 -9.49 -3.44 5.74
N THR A 44 -8.32 -3.66 5.18
CA THR A 44 -7.30 -2.62 4.96
C THR A 44 -7.83 -1.42 4.16
N SER A 45 -8.64 -1.67 3.14
CA SER A 45 -9.27 -0.61 2.33
C SER A 45 -10.13 0.34 3.15
N GLN A 46 -10.80 -0.14 4.20
CA GLN A 46 -11.61 0.70 5.08
C GLN A 46 -10.73 1.60 5.95
N SER A 47 -9.63 1.07 6.50
CA SER A 47 -8.66 1.86 7.25
C SER A 47 -8.03 2.95 6.37
N HIS A 48 -7.65 2.61 5.14
CA HIS A 48 -7.16 3.59 4.17
C HIS A 48 -8.22 4.61 3.77
N GLY A 49 -9.49 4.23 3.73
CA GLY A 49 -10.60 5.15 3.49
C GLY A 49 -10.67 6.27 4.52
N PHE A 50 -10.48 5.98 5.80
CA PHE A 50 -10.43 7.00 6.85
C PHE A 50 -9.25 7.96 6.65
N ASN A 51 -8.06 7.43 6.37
CA ASN A 51 -6.87 8.24 6.16
C ASN A 51 -7.02 9.12 4.91
N MET A 52 -7.54 8.57 3.82
CA MET A 52 -7.80 9.29 2.59
C MET A 52 -8.84 10.41 2.80
N ARG A 53 -9.93 10.12 3.50
CA ARG A 53 -10.94 11.12 3.84
C ARG A 53 -10.36 12.27 4.67
N ARG A 54 -9.56 11.96 5.69
CA ARG A 54 -8.88 12.96 6.52
C ARG A 54 -7.90 13.80 5.70
N TYR A 55 -7.12 13.17 4.83
CA TYR A 55 -6.18 13.84 3.94
C TYR A 55 -6.90 14.83 3.00
N MET A 56 -7.98 14.37 2.35
CA MET A 56 -8.79 15.20 1.47
C MET A 56 -9.38 16.40 2.22
N TRP A 57 -9.95 16.17 3.41
CA TRP A 57 -10.50 17.23 4.24
C TRP A 57 -9.44 18.24 4.67
N ARG A 58 -8.29 17.77 5.14
CA ARG A 58 -7.23 18.64 5.69
C ARG A 58 -6.57 19.51 4.61
N TYR A 59 -6.34 18.96 3.44
CA TYR A 59 -5.58 19.61 2.37
C TYR A 59 -6.46 20.09 1.20
N GLY A 60 -7.77 19.94 1.29
CA GLY A 60 -8.70 20.32 0.22
C GLY A 60 -8.51 19.52 -1.06
N ILE A 61 -8.02 18.27 -0.97
CA ILE A 61 -7.74 17.42 -2.12
C ILE A 61 -9.05 16.84 -2.66
N THR A 62 -9.21 16.86 -3.99
CA THR A 62 -10.39 16.30 -4.68
C THR A 62 -10.18 14.84 -5.08
N GLU A 63 -11.27 14.16 -5.44
CA GLU A 63 -11.21 12.78 -5.95
C GLU A 63 -10.40 12.70 -7.25
N GLU A 64 -10.52 13.71 -8.13
CA GLU A 64 -9.77 13.76 -9.37
C GLU A 64 -8.26 13.88 -9.12
N GLN A 65 -7.86 14.62 -8.10
CA GLN A 65 -6.46 14.71 -7.73
C GLN A 65 -5.93 13.37 -7.18
N MET A 66 -6.73 12.67 -6.39
CA MET A 66 -6.37 11.33 -5.90
C MET A 66 -6.33 10.30 -7.03
N ALA A 67 -7.21 10.41 -8.02
CA ALA A 67 -7.28 9.53 -9.17
C ALA A 67 -5.96 9.45 -9.95
N TRP A 68 -5.17 10.51 -9.97
CA TRP A 68 -3.90 10.54 -10.69
C TRP A 68 -2.92 9.45 -10.24
N VAL A 69 -2.97 9.03 -8.98
CA VAL A 69 -2.15 7.91 -8.49
C VAL A 69 -2.48 6.62 -9.25
N ALA A 70 -3.76 6.30 -9.40
CA ALA A 70 -4.20 5.12 -10.13
C ALA A 70 -3.96 5.24 -11.65
N LEU A 71 -4.18 6.42 -12.23
CA LEU A 71 -3.98 6.67 -13.65
C LEU A 71 -2.52 6.52 -14.06
N VAL A 72 -1.59 7.15 -13.33
CA VAL A 72 -0.15 7.05 -13.59
C VAL A 72 0.35 5.61 -13.37
N ALA A 73 -0.10 4.95 -12.32
CA ALA A 73 0.24 3.55 -12.08
C ALA A 73 -0.22 2.64 -13.25
N ARG A 74 -1.41 2.90 -13.81
CA ARG A 74 -1.92 2.18 -14.97
C ARG A 74 -1.12 2.49 -16.24
N GLU A 75 -0.76 3.72 -16.48
CA GLU A 75 0.09 4.11 -17.61
C GLU A 75 1.44 3.37 -17.57
N HIS A 76 2.09 3.34 -16.40
CA HIS A 76 3.33 2.60 -16.22
C HIS A 76 3.13 1.08 -16.38
N ALA A 77 2.00 0.54 -15.93
CA ALA A 77 1.69 -0.88 -16.13
C ALA A 77 1.56 -1.24 -17.61
N LEU A 78 1.01 -0.35 -18.43
CA LEU A 78 0.88 -0.58 -19.88
C LEU A 78 2.24 -0.66 -20.60
N MET A 79 3.28 -0.01 -20.08
CA MET A 79 4.65 -0.13 -20.59
C MET A 79 5.28 -1.49 -20.29
N ASN A 80 4.75 -2.24 -19.33
CA ASN A 80 5.27 -3.55 -18.95
C ASN A 80 4.49 -4.68 -19.65
N PRO A 81 5.11 -5.43 -20.60
CA PRO A 81 4.44 -6.52 -21.30
C PRO A 81 3.95 -7.65 -20.38
N ARG A 82 4.51 -7.76 -19.17
CA ARG A 82 4.12 -8.76 -18.15
C ARG A 82 3.11 -8.25 -17.13
N ALA A 83 2.70 -6.98 -17.17
CA ALA A 83 1.69 -6.47 -16.26
C ALA A 83 0.35 -7.19 -16.47
N PHE A 84 -0.40 -7.38 -15.40
CA PHE A 84 -1.72 -8.01 -15.45
C PHE A 84 -2.74 -7.12 -16.16
N GLN A 85 -2.75 -5.85 -15.86
CA GLN A 85 -3.65 -4.87 -16.46
C GLN A 85 -3.11 -4.40 -17.82
N LYS A 86 -3.91 -4.58 -18.86
CA LYS A 86 -3.58 -4.25 -20.25
C LYS A 86 -4.46 -3.17 -20.86
N THR A 87 -5.50 -2.76 -20.16
CA THR A 87 -6.47 -1.75 -20.63
C THR A 87 -6.12 -0.39 -20.06
N PRO A 88 -6.06 0.67 -20.85
CA PRO A 88 -5.94 2.03 -20.36
C PRO A 88 -7.04 2.36 -19.33
N LEU A 89 -6.75 3.27 -18.43
CA LEU A 89 -7.69 3.79 -17.46
C LEU A 89 -7.84 5.29 -17.67
N THR A 90 -9.06 5.75 -17.89
CA THR A 90 -9.36 7.17 -17.99
C THR A 90 -9.85 7.74 -16.67
N MET A 91 -9.80 9.07 -16.52
CA MET A 91 -10.39 9.75 -15.37
C MET A 91 -11.88 9.43 -15.23
N GLN A 92 -12.60 9.37 -16.35
CA GLN A 92 -14.01 9.04 -16.36
C GLN A 92 -14.28 7.62 -15.86
N ASP A 93 -13.47 6.64 -16.28
CA ASP A 93 -13.59 5.26 -15.81
C ASP A 93 -13.31 5.17 -14.30
N TYR A 94 -12.30 5.92 -13.82
CA TYR A 94 -11.99 5.97 -12.40
C TYR A 94 -13.18 6.51 -11.61
N LEU A 95 -13.70 7.69 -11.96
CA LEU A 95 -14.80 8.34 -11.24
C LEU A 95 -16.12 7.56 -11.34
N ALA A 96 -16.35 6.83 -12.44
CA ALA A 96 -17.50 5.96 -12.60
C ALA A 96 -17.38 4.63 -11.84
N SER A 97 -16.20 4.29 -11.33
CA SER A 97 -15.97 3.03 -10.63
C SER A 97 -16.63 3.04 -9.25
N ARG A 98 -17.03 1.84 -8.80
CA ARG A 98 -17.68 1.68 -7.49
C ARG A 98 -16.72 2.00 -6.34
N PHE A 99 -17.25 2.51 -5.26
CA PHE A 99 -16.53 2.58 -3.99
C PHE A 99 -16.35 1.18 -3.37
N ILE A 100 -15.17 0.96 -2.81
CA ILE A 100 -14.89 -0.19 -1.94
C ILE A 100 -15.09 0.21 -0.48
N ALA A 101 -14.56 1.37 -0.10
CA ALA A 101 -14.81 2.02 1.19
C ALA A 101 -14.61 3.53 0.97
N GLU A 102 -15.70 4.29 0.82
CA GLU A 102 -15.64 5.70 0.45
C GLU A 102 -14.64 6.51 1.30
N PRO A 103 -13.68 7.27 0.69
CA PRO A 103 -13.59 7.63 -0.72
C PRO A 103 -12.76 6.68 -1.59
N VAL A 104 -12.29 5.54 -1.07
CA VAL A 104 -11.48 4.55 -1.80
C VAL A 104 -12.32 3.85 -2.86
N ARG A 105 -11.93 3.97 -4.13
CA ARG A 105 -12.58 3.36 -5.27
C ARG A 105 -11.92 2.04 -5.68
N LEU A 106 -12.52 1.34 -6.61
CA LEU A 106 -12.02 0.04 -7.10
C LEU A 106 -10.58 0.13 -7.61
N TYR A 107 -10.23 1.19 -8.30
CA TYR A 107 -8.90 1.36 -8.90
C TYR A 107 -7.83 1.87 -7.93
N ASP A 108 -8.20 2.23 -6.72
CA ASP A 108 -7.26 2.52 -5.62
C ASP A 108 -6.81 1.24 -4.92
N CYS A 109 -7.47 0.12 -5.18
CA CYS A 109 -7.16 -1.16 -4.59
C CYS A 109 -6.24 -1.97 -5.50
N ASP A 110 -5.28 -2.65 -4.89
CA ASP A 110 -4.45 -3.64 -5.58
C ASP A 110 -5.27 -4.88 -5.99
N ILE A 111 -4.76 -5.57 -7.00
CA ILE A 111 -5.36 -6.81 -7.48
C ILE A 111 -4.66 -7.97 -6.78
N PRO A 112 -5.39 -8.93 -6.20
CA PRO A 112 -4.80 -10.14 -5.65
C PRO A 112 -4.03 -10.91 -6.72
N VAL A 113 -2.71 -10.98 -6.57
CA VAL A 113 -1.83 -11.71 -7.49
C VAL A 113 -0.79 -12.49 -6.71
N ASN A 114 -0.36 -13.61 -7.26
CA ASN A 114 0.81 -14.31 -6.77
C ASN A 114 2.05 -13.65 -7.36
N VAL A 115 2.91 -13.13 -6.51
CA VAL A 115 4.13 -12.46 -6.94
C VAL A 115 5.29 -12.77 -6.01
N THR A 116 6.47 -12.90 -6.61
CA THR A 116 7.73 -13.00 -5.88
C THR A 116 8.65 -11.90 -6.39
N ASN A 117 9.10 -11.06 -5.47
CA ASN A 117 10.12 -10.05 -5.74
C ASN A 117 11.39 -10.42 -4.97
N ALA A 118 12.52 -10.33 -5.64
CA ALA A 118 13.82 -10.55 -5.03
C ALA A 118 14.79 -9.43 -5.43
N TYR A 119 15.54 -8.96 -4.45
CA TYR A 119 16.57 -7.95 -4.63
C TYR A 119 17.90 -8.50 -4.11
N VAL A 120 18.97 -8.29 -4.86
CA VAL A 120 20.33 -8.60 -4.41
C VAL A 120 21.01 -7.27 -4.10
N MET A 121 21.35 -7.08 -2.84
CA MET A 121 22.08 -5.90 -2.37
C MET A 121 23.56 -6.23 -2.16
N THR A 122 24.44 -5.32 -2.54
CA THR A 122 25.87 -5.44 -2.36
C THR A 122 26.50 -4.05 -2.26
N THR A 123 27.82 -3.98 -2.06
CA THR A 123 28.56 -2.71 -2.07
C THR A 123 28.64 -2.14 -3.49
N GLU A 124 28.82 -0.82 -3.59
CA GLU A 124 28.92 -0.10 -4.85
C GLU A 124 30.00 -0.66 -5.78
N ASP A 125 31.20 -0.92 -5.23
CA ASP A 125 32.33 -1.44 -6.04
C ASP A 125 32.00 -2.77 -6.69
N ARG A 126 31.33 -3.66 -5.96
CA ARG A 126 30.88 -4.95 -6.52
C ARG A 126 29.75 -4.78 -7.53
N ALA A 127 28.82 -3.86 -7.24
CA ALA A 127 27.71 -3.60 -8.16
C ALA A 127 28.20 -3.07 -9.51
N LYS A 128 29.20 -2.20 -9.52
CA LYS A 128 29.83 -1.66 -10.75
C LYS A 128 30.52 -2.74 -11.58
N ALA A 129 31.02 -3.80 -10.96
CA ALA A 129 31.66 -4.92 -11.66
C ALA A 129 30.66 -5.90 -12.31
N LEU A 130 29.35 -5.73 -12.09
CA LEU A 130 28.31 -6.59 -12.66
C LEU A 130 27.92 -6.15 -14.08
N LYS A 131 27.39 -7.11 -14.85
CA LYS A 131 26.92 -6.84 -16.24
C LYS A 131 25.74 -5.87 -16.34
N ARG A 132 24.93 -5.79 -15.29
CA ARG A 132 23.73 -4.95 -15.28
C ARG A 132 24.00 -3.61 -14.60
N ARG A 133 23.41 -2.55 -15.12
CA ARG A 133 23.46 -1.24 -14.47
C ARG A 133 22.91 -1.34 -13.07
N PRO A 134 23.66 -0.92 -12.04
CA PRO A 134 23.19 -0.95 -10.66
C PRO A 134 22.10 0.11 -10.42
N VAL A 135 21.21 -0.19 -9.47
CA VAL A 135 20.27 0.76 -8.89
C VAL A 135 20.76 1.07 -7.49
N TYR A 136 20.91 2.35 -7.17
CA TYR A 136 21.44 2.79 -5.89
C TYR A 136 20.29 3.13 -4.92
N LEU A 137 20.41 2.62 -3.69
CA LEU A 137 19.58 3.09 -2.58
C LEU A 137 20.19 4.39 -2.06
N ILE A 138 19.52 5.50 -2.32
CA ILE A 138 20.02 6.84 -1.96
C ILE A 138 19.68 7.18 -0.51
N ALA A 139 18.48 6.82 -0.06
CA ALA A 139 18.01 7.09 1.28
C ALA A 139 16.99 6.03 1.72
N TRP A 140 16.82 5.90 3.01
CA TRP A 140 15.72 5.13 3.61
C TRP A 140 15.27 5.82 4.89
N ALA A 141 14.03 5.64 5.25
CA ALA A 141 13.48 6.13 6.51
C ALA A 141 12.51 5.11 7.09
N GLU A 142 12.45 5.03 8.40
CA GLU A 142 11.55 4.17 9.15
C GLU A 142 10.91 4.96 10.27
N THR A 143 9.60 4.87 10.43
CA THR A 143 8.89 5.47 11.55
C THR A 143 8.63 4.42 12.62
N PRO A 144 8.96 4.67 13.89
CA PRO A 144 8.72 3.74 15.00
C PRO A 144 7.23 3.45 15.24
N GLY A 145 6.34 4.28 14.74
CA GLY A 145 4.89 4.20 14.90
C GLY A 145 4.19 3.17 14.03
N GLY A 146 4.95 2.27 13.40
CA GLY A 146 4.40 1.32 12.43
C GLY A 146 3.23 0.50 12.94
N MET A 147 2.22 0.43 12.12
CA MET A 147 1.22 -0.65 11.90
C MET A 147 0.41 -1.21 13.08
N ARG A 148 0.63 -0.84 14.33
CA ARG A 148 -0.10 -1.45 15.47
C ARG A 148 -1.30 -0.65 15.94
N ILE A 149 -1.35 0.63 15.65
CA ILE A 149 -2.51 1.48 15.89
C ILE A 149 -2.89 2.05 14.52
N PRO A 150 -4.09 1.76 14.03
CA PRO A 150 -4.56 2.35 12.77
C PRO A 150 -4.45 3.87 12.84
N ASP A 151 -3.91 4.46 11.78
CA ASP A 151 -3.58 5.88 11.72
C ASP A 151 -4.75 6.80 12.10
N HIS A 152 -5.98 6.39 11.79
CA HIS A 152 -7.20 7.14 12.16
C HIS A 152 -7.50 7.16 13.67
N LEU A 153 -6.85 6.32 14.48
CA LEU A 153 -6.98 6.33 15.94
C LEU A 153 -5.84 7.08 16.64
N GLN A 154 -4.82 7.52 15.92
CA GLN A 154 -3.66 8.19 16.51
C GLN A 154 -3.87 9.69 16.83
N GLY A 155 -5.03 10.25 16.51
CA GLY A 155 -5.37 11.63 16.80
C GLY A 155 -4.45 12.67 16.14
N GLU A 156 -4.13 13.73 16.85
CA GLU A 156 -3.28 14.82 16.33
C GLU A 156 -1.81 14.41 16.08
N HIS A 157 -1.37 13.30 16.65
CA HIS A 157 -0.02 12.76 16.47
C HIS A 157 0.25 12.17 15.08
N LEU A 158 -0.76 12.10 14.21
CA LEU A 158 -0.56 11.84 12.77
C LEU A 158 0.24 12.95 12.05
N GLU A 159 0.56 14.02 12.76
CA GLU A 159 1.35 15.14 12.25
C GLU A 159 2.86 14.91 12.35
N GLY A 160 3.28 13.78 12.87
CA GLY A 160 4.67 13.36 12.82
C GLY A 160 5.17 13.34 11.38
N PRO A 161 6.45 13.65 11.14
CA PRO A 161 7.01 13.66 9.80
C PRO A 161 6.77 12.29 9.17
N SER A 162 6.05 12.28 8.04
CA SER A 162 6.01 11.11 7.18
C SER A 162 7.45 10.73 6.83
N PRO A 163 7.82 9.43 6.86
CA PRO A 163 9.15 9.00 6.40
C PRO A 163 9.49 9.53 5.01
N ILE A 164 8.47 9.84 4.21
CA ILE A 164 8.61 10.37 2.85
C ILE A 164 8.83 11.90 2.85
N ALA A 165 8.40 12.61 3.88
CA ALA A 165 8.52 14.07 3.94
C ALA A 165 9.94 14.55 4.30
N ASN A 166 10.83 13.66 4.72
CA ASN A 166 12.20 13.95 5.14
C ASN A 166 13.26 13.44 4.14
N ILE A 167 12.86 12.99 2.96
CA ILE A 167 13.72 12.66 1.83
C ILE A 167 13.56 13.76 0.78
#